data_fbd2b07fc41c94e1049a805426bea128
#
_entry.id   fbd2b07fc41c94e1049a805426bea128
#
_cell.length_a   1.000
_cell.length_b   1.000
_cell.length_c   1.000
_cell.angle_alpha   90.00
_cell.angle_beta   90.00
_cell.angle_gamma   90.00
#
_symmetry.space_group_name_H-M   'P 1'
#
loop_
_entity.id
_entity.type
_entity.pdbx_description
1 polymer ?
#
loop_
_entity_poly.entity_id
_entity_poly.type
_entity_poly.pdbx_seq_one_letter_code
_entity_poly.pdbx_strand_id
1 'polypeptide(L)'
;MVQIFTDTAANLPMKLLEEYGIRTVPLSYEVDGVEPDYSIEFNGPAFYEAMRRGASVKTSMVNPEQAARAIEESLQAGMDVLYLGISGGISGSCWGVGVQCRELEEKYGSGRIAVLDTRGASLGEGLVVIETARLAKEGRSLGELKDFAKSRCARMQQFFVVDDLKYLHKGGRISGGARLAGTLLQVKPILRGNEEGKIVVYDKVRGKKKALEALAEIYDKTVDDRGTPIGIAHADAPADALHLQNLLRDRGAEGEIIHVCYEPVTGAHVGPGTVALFFYGKAWRSETGENSFGIFRQRG
;
A
#
# COMPACT_ATOMS: atom_id res chain seq x y z
N MET A 1 -12.88 18.97 12.64
CA MET A 1 -12.97 17.62 12.03
C MET A 1 -11.76 17.41 11.14
N VAL A 2 -11.28 16.15 11.04
CA VAL A 2 -10.13 15.80 10.19
C VAL A 2 -10.61 14.98 9.00
N GLN A 3 -10.28 15.41 7.78
CA GLN A 3 -10.49 14.66 6.55
C GLN A 3 -9.29 13.74 6.31
N ILE A 4 -9.55 12.44 6.15
CA ILE A 4 -8.53 11.47 5.77
C ILE A 4 -8.44 11.39 4.25
N PHE A 5 -7.22 11.53 3.76
CA PHE A 5 -6.84 11.30 2.37
C PHE A 5 -5.87 10.13 2.26
N THR A 6 -5.99 9.41 1.18
CA THR A 6 -5.00 8.41 0.75
C THR A 6 -4.87 8.44 -0.77
N ASP A 7 -4.04 7.59 -1.34
CA ASP A 7 -3.98 7.40 -2.78
C ASP A 7 -4.59 6.05 -3.21
N THR A 8 -4.79 5.86 -4.51
CA THR A 8 -5.44 4.64 -5.01
C THR A 8 -4.62 3.38 -4.78
N ALA A 9 -3.32 3.49 -4.47
CA ALA A 9 -2.50 2.33 -4.12
C ALA A 9 -2.86 1.70 -2.75
N ALA A 10 -3.65 2.39 -1.90
CA ALA A 10 -4.23 1.79 -0.70
C ALA A 10 -5.17 0.62 -1.03
N ASN A 11 -5.63 0.54 -2.28
CA ASN A 11 -6.42 -0.55 -2.84
C ASN A 11 -7.70 -0.86 -2.04
N LEU A 12 -8.35 0.19 -1.53
CA LEU A 12 -9.55 0.06 -0.71
C LEU A 12 -10.81 -0.09 -1.56
N PRO A 13 -11.70 -1.03 -1.22
CA PRO A 13 -13.01 -1.11 -1.83
C PRO A 13 -13.81 0.19 -1.67
N MET A 14 -14.54 0.59 -2.71
CA MET A 14 -15.35 1.81 -2.71
C MET A 14 -16.29 1.89 -1.50
N LYS A 15 -16.91 0.77 -1.13
CA LYS A 15 -17.76 0.68 0.05
C LYS A 15 -17.08 1.17 1.33
N LEU A 16 -15.80 0.82 1.54
CA LEU A 16 -15.04 1.25 2.74
C LEU A 16 -14.64 2.73 2.64
N LEU A 17 -14.30 3.21 1.43
CA LEU A 17 -14.03 4.63 1.20
C LEU A 17 -15.25 5.50 1.57
N GLU A 18 -16.42 5.09 1.10
CA GLU A 18 -17.69 5.79 1.40
C GLU A 18 -18.07 5.66 2.88
N GLU A 19 -18.00 4.45 3.44
CA GLU A 19 -18.33 4.18 4.83
C GLU A 19 -17.53 5.04 5.79
N TYR A 20 -16.24 5.19 5.56
CA TYR A 20 -15.35 5.96 6.45
C TYR A 20 -15.10 7.40 5.98
N GLY A 21 -15.68 7.83 4.86
CA GLY A 21 -15.51 9.18 4.32
C GLY A 21 -14.07 9.46 3.89
N ILE A 22 -13.37 8.46 3.38
CA ILE A 22 -11.99 8.57 2.94
C ILE A 22 -11.96 9.16 1.54
N ARG A 23 -11.17 10.21 1.32
CA ARG A 23 -10.92 10.78 -0.02
C ARG A 23 -9.66 10.17 -0.61
N THR A 24 -9.71 9.85 -1.92
CA THR A 24 -8.57 9.28 -2.64
C THR A 24 -8.04 10.22 -3.71
N VAL A 25 -6.73 10.20 -3.91
CA VAL A 25 -6.06 10.83 -5.05
C VAL A 25 -5.50 9.75 -5.97
N PRO A 26 -5.74 9.81 -7.28
CA PRO A 26 -5.40 8.71 -8.16
C PRO A 26 -3.91 8.69 -8.54
N LEU A 27 -3.33 7.50 -8.58
CA LEU A 27 -2.21 7.19 -9.44
C LEU A 27 -2.77 6.87 -10.83
N SER A 28 -1.97 7.01 -11.89
CA SER A 28 -2.39 6.72 -13.25
C SER A 28 -1.58 5.59 -13.89
N TYR A 29 -2.12 5.01 -14.96
CA TYR A 29 -1.46 3.97 -15.73
C TYR A 29 -1.87 4.01 -17.19
N GLU A 30 -1.04 3.39 -18.03
CA GLU A 30 -1.29 3.16 -19.45
C GLU A 30 -1.10 1.68 -19.76
N VAL A 31 -1.91 1.14 -20.65
CA VAL A 31 -1.75 -0.19 -21.22
C VAL A 31 -1.45 -0.04 -22.72
N ASP A 32 -0.28 -0.49 -23.15
CA ASP A 32 0.20 -0.35 -24.55
C ASP A 32 0.14 1.11 -25.07
N GLY A 33 0.39 2.09 -24.19
CA GLY A 33 0.40 3.51 -24.51
C GLY A 33 -0.98 4.17 -24.51
N VAL A 34 -2.03 3.46 -24.07
CA VAL A 34 -3.39 3.99 -24.00
C VAL A 34 -3.80 4.12 -22.52
N GLU A 35 -4.21 5.32 -22.13
CA GLU A 35 -4.84 5.53 -20.82
C GLU A 35 -6.22 4.87 -20.78
N PRO A 36 -6.60 4.24 -19.65
CA PRO A 36 -7.93 3.66 -19.50
C PRO A 36 -9.00 4.76 -19.37
N ASP A 37 -10.22 4.39 -19.69
CA ASP A 37 -11.38 5.17 -19.30
C ASP A 37 -11.67 4.94 -17.80
N TYR A 38 -11.33 5.90 -16.96
CA TYR A 38 -11.53 5.83 -15.51
C TYR A 38 -13.00 5.89 -15.07
N SER A 39 -13.95 6.12 -16.00
CA SER A 39 -15.38 6.01 -15.71
C SER A 39 -15.87 4.55 -15.70
N ILE A 40 -15.07 3.64 -16.24
CA ILE A 40 -15.35 2.20 -16.29
C ILE A 40 -14.71 1.50 -15.09
N GLU A 41 -15.46 0.66 -14.41
CA GLU A 41 -14.95 -0.13 -13.30
C GLU A 41 -13.78 -1.03 -13.76
N PHE A 42 -12.74 -1.08 -12.94
CA PHE A 42 -11.54 -1.86 -13.22
C PHE A 42 -11.83 -3.36 -13.31
N ASN A 43 -11.53 -3.95 -14.46
CA ASN A 43 -11.65 -5.40 -14.68
C ASN A 43 -10.30 -6.08 -14.48
N GLY A 44 -10.04 -6.53 -13.24
CA GLY A 44 -8.79 -7.20 -12.87
C GLY A 44 -8.45 -8.42 -13.73
N PRO A 45 -9.35 -9.40 -13.92
CA PRO A 45 -9.09 -10.56 -14.78
C PRO A 45 -8.66 -10.18 -16.20
N ALA A 46 -9.34 -9.25 -16.86
CA ALA A 46 -9.00 -8.79 -18.21
C ALA A 46 -7.63 -8.09 -18.24
N PHE A 47 -7.33 -7.25 -17.24
CA PHE A 47 -6.06 -6.54 -17.12
C PHE A 47 -4.88 -7.51 -16.95
N TYR A 48 -4.99 -8.45 -16.01
CA TYR A 48 -3.90 -9.42 -15.76
C TYR A 48 -3.74 -10.43 -16.90
N GLU A 49 -4.82 -10.76 -17.61
CA GLU A 49 -4.71 -11.58 -18.82
C GLU A 49 -3.98 -10.84 -19.94
N ALA A 50 -4.24 -9.55 -20.13
CA ALA A 50 -3.47 -8.73 -21.07
C ALA A 50 -1.97 -8.71 -20.71
N MET A 51 -1.64 -8.59 -19.42
CA MET A 51 -0.25 -8.64 -18.94
C MET A 51 0.40 -10.02 -19.22
N ARG A 52 -0.32 -11.14 -19.05
CA ARG A 52 0.18 -12.49 -19.40
C ARG A 52 0.48 -12.61 -20.88
N ARG A 53 -0.32 -11.97 -21.73
CA ARG A 53 -0.10 -11.91 -23.19
C ARG A 53 1.02 -10.96 -23.60
N GLY A 54 1.61 -10.22 -22.66
CA GLY A 54 2.75 -9.37 -22.90
C GLY A 54 2.43 -7.87 -23.03
N ALA A 55 1.20 -7.44 -22.74
CA ALA A 55 0.85 -6.03 -22.71
C ALA A 55 1.83 -5.24 -21.81
N SER A 56 2.23 -4.07 -22.29
CA SER A 56 3.13 -3.18 -21.56
C SER A 56 2.34 -2.21 -20.71
N VAL A 57 2.46 -2.34 -19.39
CA VAL A 57 1.84 -1.38 -18.46
C VAL A 57 2.89 -0.41 -17.96
N LYS A 58 2.60 0.89 -18.05
CA LYS A 58 3.37 1.97 -17.44
C LYS A 58 2.50 2.63 -16.37
N THR A 59 3.13 3.09 -15.32
CA THR A 59 2.43 3.71 -14.19
C THR A 59 3.05 5.06 -13.87
N SER A 60 2.23 5.98 -13.37
CA SER A 60 2.67 7.30 -12.91
C SER A 60 2.26 7.51 -11.46
N MET A 61 3.05 8.30 -10.75
CA MET A 61 2.72 8.71 -9.38
C MET A 61 1.50 9.63 -9.36
N VAL A 62 0.96 9.88 -8.18
CA VAL A 62 -0.07 10.91 -7.95
C VAL A 62 0.37 12.23 -8.56
N ASN A 63 -0.53 12.91 -9.25
CA ASN A 63 -0.31 14.30 -9.66
C ASN A 63 -0.38 15.21 -8.43
N PRO A 64 0.74 15.83 -7.98
CA PRO A 64 0.76 16.60 -6.74
C PRO A 64 -0.16 17.81 -6.75
N GLU A 65 -0.33 18.48 -7.90
CA GLU A 65 -1.22 19.62 -8.03
C GLU A 65 -2.71 19.23 -7.93
N GLN A 66 -3.06 18.07 -8.50
CA GLN A 66 -4.41 17.53 -8.38
C GLN A 66 -4.72 17.16 -6.93
N ALA A 67 -3.76 16.54 -6.23
CA ALA A 67 -3.88 16.23 -4.81
C ALA A 67 -4.02 17.51 -3.97
N ALA A 68 -3.21 18.53 -4.25
CA ALA A 68 -3.26 19.81 -3.56
C ALA A 68 -4.64 20.48 -3.70
N ARG A 69 -5.23 20.50 -4.91
CA ARG A 69 -6.58 21.04 -5.13
C ARG A 69 -7.64 20.31 -4.28
N ALA A 70 -7.59 18.97 -4.26
CA ALA A 70 -8.52 18.17 -3.49
C ALA A 70 -8.38 18.39 -1.97
N ILE A 71 -7.14 18.55 -1.48
CA ILE A 71 -6.83 18.87 -0.09
C ILE A 71 -7.29 20.27 0.27
N GLU A 72 -7.05 21.25 -0.62
CA GLU A 72 -7.44 22.64 -0.43
C GLU A 72 -8.95 22.81 -0.25
N GLU A 73 -9.76 22.06 -0.99
CA GLU A 73 -11.23 22.06 -0.81
C GLU A 73 -11.64 21.71 0.63
N SER A 74 -10.96 20.73 1.25
CA SER A 74 -11.23 20.34 2.63
C SER A 74 -10.80 21.43 3.63
N LEU A 75 -9.67 22.09 3.38
CA LEU A 75 -9.19 23.21 4.20
C LEU A 75 -10.13 24.41 4.13
N GLN A 76 -10.66 24.72 2.93
CA GLN A 76 -11.67 25.77 2.71
C GLN A 76 -12.98 25.46 3.44
N ALA A 77 -13.35 24.18 3.53
CA ALA A 77 -14.48 23.73 4.32
C ALA A 77 -14.25 23.72 5.83
N GLY A 78 -13.07 24.21 6.30
CA GLY A 78 -12.73 24.30 7.72
C GLY A 78 -12.23 22.99 8.33
N MET A 79 -11.95 21.96 7.54
CA MET A 79 -11.42 20.69 8.02
C MET A 79 -9.88 20.70 8.03
N ASP A 80 -9.29 20.03 9.00
CA ASP A 80 -7.87 19.68 8.95
C ASP A 80 -7.69 18.41 8.08
N VAL A 81 -6.49 18.14 7.62
CA VAL A 81 -6.24 17.06 6.67
C VAL A 81 -5.10 16.14 7.14
N LEU A 82 -5.34 14.83 7.11
CA LEU A 82 -4.29 13.82 7.23
C LEU A 82 -4.22 13.03 5.92
N TYR A 83 -3.10 13.15 5.22
CA TYR A 83 -2.77 12.34 4.05
C TYR A 83 -1.89 11.16 4.46
N LEU A 84 -2.35 9.94 4.17
CA LEU A 84 -1.65 8.68 4.37
C LEU A 84 -1.34 8.10 2.99
N GLY A 85 -0.09 8.07 2.59
CA GLY A 85 0.28 7.74 1.21
C GLY A 85 1.14 6.48 1.09
N ILE A 86 1.19 5.96 -0.14
CA ILE A 86 2.03 4.83 -0.53
C ILE A 86 3.49 5.07 -0.14
N SER A 87 4.19 3.97 0.20
CA SER A 87 5.60 3.97 0.57
C SER A 87 6.49 4.82 -0.35
N GLY A 88 7.20 5.77 0.24
CA GLY A 88 8.26 6.54 -0.43
C GLY A 88 9.45 5.69 -0.88
N GLY A 89 9.57 4.45 -0.39
CA GLY A 89 10.57 3.50 -0.85
C GLY A 89 10.31 2.92 -2.24
N ILE A 90 9.08 3.06 -2.77
CA ILE A 90 8.67 2.51 -4.07
C ILE A 90 7.94 3.52 -4.98
N SER A 91 7.51 4.67 -4.45
CA SER A 91 6.83 5.73 -5.22
C SER A 91 7.21 7.11 -4.71
N GLY A 92 7.28 8.09 -5.60
CA GLY A 92 7.45 9.50 -5.26
C GLY A 92 6.16 10.22 -4.83
N SER A 93 5.00 9.54 -4.85
CA SER A 93 3.69 10.15 -4.60
C SER A 93 3.60 10.89 -3.27
N CYS A 94 3.91 10.21 -2.18
CA CYS A 94 3.81 10.80 -0.84
C CYS A 94 4.72 12.02 -0.68
N TRP A 95 5.93 11.99 -1.25
CA TRP A 95 6.84 13.14 -1.25
C TRP A 95 6.27 14.30 -2.06
N GLY A 96 5.79 14.06 -3.28
CA GLY A 96 5.23 15.10 -4.14
C GLY A 96 4.03 15.80 -3.50
N VAL A 97 3.09 15.02 -2.92
CA VAL A 97 1.96 15.58 -2.16
C VAL A 97 2.45 16.39 -0.95
N GLY A 98 3.47 15.90 -0.23
CA GLY A 98 4.04 16.60 0.92
C GLY A 98 4.68 17.95 0.57
N VAL A 99 5.24 18.11 -0.64
CA VAL A 99 5.74 19.40 -1.13
C VAL A 99 4.59 20.39 -1.26
N GLN A 100 3.51 19.99 -1.95
CA GLN A 100 2.34 20.85 -2.14
C GLN A 100 1.61 21.17 -0.83
N CYS A 101 1.56 20.23 0.10
CA CYS A 101 0.96 20.47 1.41
C CYS A 101 1.69 21.56 2.20
N ARG A 102 3.01 21.72 2.06
CA ARG A 102 3.75 22.83 2.71
C ARG A 102 3.32 24.19 2.17
N GLU A 103 3.12 24.30 0.85
CA GLU A 103 2.62 25.54 0.24
C GLU A 103 1.20 25.87 0.73
N LEU A 104 0.35 24.85 0.92
CA LEU A 104 -0.97 25.03 1.50
C LEU A 104 -0.91 25.44 2.99
N GLU A 105 0.04 24.94 3.78
CA GLU A 105 0.23 25.36 5.17
C GLU A 105 0.64 26.83 5.29
N GLU A 106 1.42 27.37 4.35
CA GLU A 106 1.72 28.81 4.30
C GLU A 106 0.45 29.65 4.11
N LYS A 107 -0.51 29.13 3.33
CA LYS A 107 -1.78 29.83 3.03
C LYS A 107 -2.85 29.66 4.12
N TYR A 108 -2.98 28.47 4.70
CA TYR A 108 -4.09 28.12 5.61
C TYR A 108 -3.67 28.03 7.09
N GLY A 109 -2.41 28.23 7.38
CA GLY A 109 -1.83 28.13 8.74
C GLY A 109 -1.17 26.76 9.00
N SER A 110 -0.09 26.80 9.76
CA SER A 110 0.67 25.61 10.15
C SER A 110 -0.15 24.71 11.07
N GLY A 111 0.07 23.40 10.96
CA GLY A 111 -0.56 22.39 11.83
C GLY A 111 -1.97 21.97 11.40
N ARG A 112 -2.44 22.42 10.24
CA ARG A 112 -3.72 22.02 9.69
C ARG A 112 -3.62 20.82 8.73
N ILE A 113 -2.41 20.49 8.29
CA ILE A 113 -2.15 19.38 7.38
C ILE A 113 -1.09 18.47 8.00
N ALA A 114 -1.28 17.17 7.90
CA ALA A 114 -0.23 16.20 8.17
C ALA A 114 -0.12 15.24 6.97
N VAL A 115 1.11 14.91 6.61
CA VAL A 115 1.42 13.92 5.57
C VAL A 115 2.26 12.82 6.21
N LEU A 116 1.86 11.58 6.00
CA LEU A 116 2.55 10.41 6.53
C LEU A 116 2.81 9.40 5.41
N ASP A 117 4.08 9.07 5.22
CA ASP A 117 4.50 7.90 4.46
C ASP A 117 4.19 6.63 5.26
N THR A 118 3.26 5.82 4.77
CA THR A 118 2.87 4.57 5.45
C THR A 118 3.94 3.49 5.39
N ARG A 119 4.92 3.65 4.51
CA ARG A 119 5.89 2.60 4.14
C ARG A 119 5.21 1.30 3.74
N GLY A 120 3.98 1.42 3.24
CA GLY A 120 3.09 0.35 2.80
C GLY A 120 2.61 0.57 1.38
N ALA A 121 1.94 -0.45 0.84
CA ALA A 121 1.18 -0.40 -0.39
C ALA A 121 0.03 -1.40 -0.31
N SER A 122 -0.99 -1.25 -1.15
CA SER A 122 -2.20 -2.07 -1.12
C SER A 122 -2.79 -2.09 0.31
N LEU A 123 -3.29 -3.21 0.79
CA LEU A 123 -3.88 -3.28 2.13
C LEU A 123 -2.88 -3.06 3.28
N GLY A 124 -1.57 -3.02 3.01
CA GLY A 124 -0.58 -2.58 4.00
C GLY A 124 -0.66 -1.08 4.32
N GLU A 125 -1.08 -0.28 3.36
CA GLU A 125 -1.48 1.11 3.52
C GLU A 125 -2.97 1.18 3.92
N GLY A 126 -3.83 0.46 3.20
CA GLY A 126 -5.28 0.51 3.34
C GLY A 126 -5.79 0.19 4.74
N LEU A 127 -5.24 -0.80 5.43
CA LEU A 127 -5.63 -1.12 6.80
C LEU A 127 -5.33 0.02 7.77
N VAL A 128 -4.17 0.67 7.63
CA VAL A 128 -3.82 1.85 8.44
C VAL A 128 -4.79 3.00 8.16
N VAL A 129 -5.13 3.21 6.89
CA VAL A 129 -6.07 4.25 6.46
C VAL A 129 -7.46 4.03 7.07
N ILE A 130 -8.02 2.80 6.97
CA ILE A 130 -9.34 2.48 7.53
C ILE A 130 -9.39 2.72 9.04
N GLU A 131 -8.41 2.20 9.79
CA GLU A 131 -8.42 2.34 11.25
C GLU A 131 -8.25 3.80 11.68
N THR A 132 -7.42 4.56 10.95
CA THR A 132 -7.25 6.00 11.21
C THR A 132 -8.52 6.77 10.89
N ALA A 133 -9.19 6.46 9.77
CA ALA A 133 -10.43 7.11 9.38
C ALA A 133 -11.58 6.81 10.37
N ARG A 134 -11.63 5.60 10.93
CA ARG A 134 -12.58 5.26 12.01
C ARG A 134 -12.40 6.19 13.20
N LEU A 135 -11.17 6.38 13.67
CA LEU A 135 -10.89 7.28 14.79
C LEU A 135 -11.16 8.76 14.45
N ALA A 136 -10.97 9.15 13.18
CA ALA A 136 -11.33 10.50 12.74
C ALA A 136 -12.85 10.75 12.85
N LYS A 137 -13.68 9.74 12.57
CA LYS A 137 -15.14 9.81 12.78
C LYS A 137 -15.53 9.87 14.27
N GLU A 138 -14.70 9.34 15.15
CA GLU A 138 -14.85 9.46 16.61
C GLU A 138 -14.44 10.86 17.14
N GLY A 139 -13.95 11.75 16.27
CA GLY A 139 -13.61 13.14 16.61
C GLY A 139 -12.21 13.33 17.15
N ARG A 140 -11.30 12.39 16.95
CA ARG A 140 -9.89 12.54 17.34
C ARG A 140 -9.21 13.69 16.59
N SER A 141 -8.29 14.35 17.25
CA SER A 141 -7.51 15.45 16.69
C SER A 141 -6.50 14.96 15.64
N LEU A 142 -6.04 15.88 14.78
CA LEU A 142 -5.03 15.60 13.75
C LEU A 142 -3.73 15.00 14.35
N GLY A 143 -3.29 15.53 15.52
CA GLY A 143 -2.12 15.01 16.22
C GLY A 143 -2.30 13.57 16.68
N GLU A 144 -3.42 13.26 17.36
CA GLU A 144 -3.74 11.90 17.82
C GLU A 144 -3.83 10.91 16.65
N LEU A 145 -4.47 11.30 15.54
CA LEU A 145 -4.60 10.46 14.35
C LEU A 145 -3.25 10.19 13.69
N LYS A 146 -2.39 11.21 13.59
CA LYS A 146 -1.03 11.06 13.06
C LYS A 146 -0.19 10.10 13.90
N ASP A 147 -0.23 10.22 15.22
CA ASP A 147 0.53 9.38 16.13
C ASP A 147 0.00 7.94 16.12
N PHE A 148 -1.33 7.77 16.09
CA PHE A 148 -1.95 6.46 15.90
C PHE A 148 -1.49 5.81 14.59
N ALA A 149 -1.60 6.50 13.46
CA ALA A 149 -1.19 5.98 12.15
C ALA A 149 0.30 5.60 12.12
N LYS A 150 1.19 6.40 12.73
CA LYS A 150 2.62 6.06 12.88
C LYS A 150 2.84 4.76 13.63
N SER A 151 2.15 4.60 14.77
CA SER A 151 2.22 3.38 15.57
C SER A 151 1.75 2.15 14.76
N ARG A 152 0.66 2.30 13.99
CA ARG A 152 0.17 1.23 13.12
C ARG A 152 1.15 0.89 12.00
N CYS A 153 1.74 1.89 11.34
CA CYS A 153 2.77 1.68 10.32
C CYS A 153 3.99 0.93 10.87
N ALA A 154 4.40 1.20 12.11
CA ALA A 154 5.52 0.50 12.76
C ALA A 154 5.24 -0.99 13.00
N ARG A 155 3.98 -1.38 13.11
CA ARG A 155 3.53 -2.77 13.36
C ARG A 155 3.08 -3.50 12.11
N MET A 156 2.88 -2.80 10.99
CA MET A 156 2.38 -3.38 9.75
C MET A 156 3.38 -4.38 9.15
N GLN A 157 2.96 -5.62 9.05
CA GLN A 157 3.65 -6.72 8.37
C GLN A 157 3.09 -6.85 6.95
N GLN A 158 3.97 -6.91 5.97
CA GLN A 158 3.62 -6.95 4.55
C GLN A 158 4.47 -7.99 3.86
N PHE A 159 3.91 -9.15 3.56
CA PHE A 159 4.60 -10.24 2.88
C PHE A 159 3.84 -10.65 1.63
N PHE A 160 4.55 -10.96 0.58
CA PHE A 160 3.90 -11.39 -0.65
C PHE A 160 4.77 -12.36 -1.46
N VAL A 161 4.10 -13.14 -2.28
CA VAL A 161 4.72 -14.10 -3.20
C VAL A 161 4.34 -13.72 -4.60
N VAL A 162 5.32 -13.62 -5.50
CA VAL A 162 5.09 -13.35 -6.92
C VAL A 162 5.33 -14.61 -7.75
N ASP A 163 4.64 -14.71 -8.86
CA ASP A 163 4.91 -15.78 -9.81
C ASP A 163 6.14 -15.51 -10.65
N ASP A 164 6.40 -14.24 -10.97
CA ASP A 164 7.54 -13.82 -11.79
C ASP A 164 8.08 -12.47 -11.30
N LEU A 165 9.36 -12.43 -10.91
CA LEU A 165 10.06 -11.22 -10.50
C LEU A 165 10.26 -10.19 -11.63
N LYS A 166 10.04 -10.60 -12.89
CA LYS A 166 10.29 -9.71 -14.05
C LYS A 166 9.50 -8.40 -13.96
N TYR A 167 8.28 -8.42 -13.41
CA TYR A 167 7.43 -7.23 -13.29
C TYR A 167 8.02 -6.22 -12.29
N LEU A 168 8.42 -6.68 -11.10
CA LEU A 168 9.11 -5.85 -10.10
C LEU A 168 10.45 -5.33 -10.62
N HIS A 169 11.18 -6.16 -11.36
CA HIS A 169 12.47 -5.79 -11.94
C HIS A 169 12.29 -4.75 -13.05
N LYS A 170 11.37 -4.99 -14.00
CA LYS A 170 11.04 -4.05 -15.09
C LYS A 170 10.57 -2.71 -14.54
N GLY A 171 9.78 -2.73 -13.47
CA GLY A 171 9.30 -1.53 -12.78
C GLY A 171 10.35 -0.83 -11.91
N GLY A 172 11.51 -1.44 -11.66
CA GLY A 172 12.55 -0.87 -10.78
C GLY A 172 12.18 -0.84 -9.28
N ARG A 173 11.19 -1.61 -8.83
CA ARG A 173 10.72 -1.63 -7.43
C ARG A 173 11.35 -2.72 -6.58
N ILE A 174 12.27 -3.52 -7.12
CA ILE A 174 13.09 -4.46 -6.35
C ILE A 174 14.56 -4.18 -6.51
N SER A 175 15.27 -4.03 -5.40
CA SER A 175 16.72 -3.82 -5.39
C SER A 175 17.45 -5.15 -5.53
N GLY A 176 18.47 -5.22 -6.41
CA GLY A 176 19.31 -6.42 -6.55
C GLY A 176 18.64 -7.60 -7.27
N GLY A 177 17.45 -7.44 -7.83
CA GLY A 177 16.67 -8.50 -8.48
C GLY A 177 17.33 -9.13 -9.72
N ALA A 178 18.31 -8.47 -10.34
CA ALA A 178 19.02 -8.98 -11.53
C ALA A 178 19.74 -10.33 -11.29
N ARG A 179 20.18 -10.61 -10.05
CA ARG A 179 20.81 -11.89 -9.69
C ARG A 179 19.80 -13.03 -9.47
N LEU A 180 18.50 -12.72 -9.40
CA LEU A 180 17.44 -13.70 -9.13
C LEU A 180 16.66 -14.09 -10.39
N ALA A 181 16.75 -13.30 -11.46
CA ALA A 181 15.94 -13.47 -12.67
C ALA A 181 16.29 -14.70 -13.52
N GLY A 182 17.36 -15.43 -13.24
CA GLY A 182 17.89 -16.49 -14.12
C GLY A 182 17.73 -17.94 -13.66
N THR A 183 17.22 -18.23 -12.45
CA THR A 183 17.46 -19.57 -11.87
C THR A 183 16.24 -20.35 -11.38
N LEU A 184 14.99 -19.88 -11.52
CA LEU A 184 13.96 -20.34 -10.60
C LEU A 184 12.60 -20.75 -11.20
N LEU A 185 12.59 -21.69 -12.15
CA LEU A 185 11.33 -22.24 -12.70
C LEU A 185 10.37 -22.83 -11.63
N GLN A 186 10.84 -23.10 -10.42
CA GLN A 186 10.02 -23.66 -9.34
C GLN A 186 10.22 -22.97 -7.97
N VAL A 187 11.14 -22.03 -7.83
CA VAL A 187 11.35 -21.33 -6.54
C VAL A 187 10.58 -20.03 -6.54
N LYS A 188 9.72 -19.87 -5.53
CA LYS A 188 8.92 -18.67 -5.31
C LYS A 188 9.60 -17.81 -4.24
N PRO A 189 10.00 -16.58 -4.56
CA PRO A 189 10.50 -15.66 -3.54
C PRO A 189 9.35 -15.17 -2.66
N ILE A 190 9.58 -15.16 -1.36
CA ILE A 190 8.78 -14.41 -0.41
C ILE A 190 9.42 -13.03 -0.27
N LEU A 191 8.64 -12.01 -0.53
CA LEU A 191 9.07 -10.62 -0.51
C LEU A 191 8.45 -9.88 0.67
N ARG A 192 9.09 -8.80 1.11
CA ARG A 192 8.55 -7.90 2.14
C ARG A 192 9.02 -6.46 1.91
N GLY A 193 8.32 -5.50 2.52
CA GLY A 193 8.88 -4.16 2.70
C GLY A 193 9.93 -4.15 3.81
N ASN A 194 11.07 -3.49 3.60
CA ASN A 194 12.07 -3.25 4.65
C ASN A 194 11.69 -2.02 5.51
N GLU A 195 12.58 -1.60 6.41
CA GLU A 195 12.36 -0.42 7.26
C GLU A 195 12.15 0.88 6.49
N GLU A 196 12.78 1.00 5.31
CA GLU A 196 12.65 2.15 4.41
C GLU A 196 11.43 2.05 3.48
N GLY A 197 10.62 0.98 3.59
CA GLY A 197 9.49 0.72 2.70
C GLY A 197 9.87 0.22 1.30
N LYS A 198 11.13 -0.18 1.08
CA LYS A 198 11.61 -0.80 -0.17
C LYS A 198 11.32 -2.29 -0.18
N ILE A 199 11.03 -2.83 -1.37
CA ILE A 199 10.79 -4.27 -1.54
C ILE A 199 12.11 -5.02 -1.52
N VAL A 200 12.19 -6.03 -0.65
CA VAL A 200 13.35 -6.92 -0.52
C VAL A 200 12.92 -8.39 -0.48
N VAL A 201 13.82 -9.28 -0.86
CA VAL A 201 13.60 -10.72 -0.71
C VAL A 201 13.79 -11.08 0.76
N TYR A 202 12.78 -11.72 1.33
CA TYR A 202 12.80 -12.23 2.71
C TYR A 202 13.25 -13.69 2.76
N ASP A 203 12.67 -14.53 1.89
CA ASP A 203 12.94 -15.97 1.83
C ASP A 203 12.67 -16.53 0.42
N LYS A 204 12.97 -17.81 0.22
CA LYS A 204 12.73 -18.52 -1.04
C LYS A 204 12.19 -19.91 -0.76
N VAL A 205 11.06 -20.23 -1.36
CA VAL A 205 10.35 -21.50 -1.16
C VAL A 205 10.08 -22.20 -2.48
N ARG A 206 10.15 -23.52 -2.52
CA ARG A 206 9.88 -24.28 -3.73
C ARG A 206 8.37 -24.55 -3.88
N GLY A 207 7.76 -24.00 -4.93
CA GLY A 207 6.36 -24.17 -5.27
C GLY A 207 5.40 -23.20 -4.58
N LYS A 208 4.32 -22.85 -5.26
CA LYS A 208 3.33 -21.85 -4.82
C LYS A 208 2.65 -22.25 -3.51
N LYS A 209 2.17 -23.49 -3.41
CA LYS A 209 1.48 -24.00 -2.22
C LYS A 209 2.32 -23.83 -0.96
N LYS A 210 3.58 -24.27 -1.01
CA LYS A 210 4.51 -24.08 0.13
C LYS A 210 4.81 -22.63 0.43
N ALA A 211 4.80 -21.77 -0.56
CA ALA A 211 4.99 -20.34 -0.34
C ALA A 211 3.79 -19.73 0.39
N LEU A 212 2.56 -20.14 0.10
CA LEU A 212 1.36 -19.70 0.85
C LEU A 212 1.36 -20.27 2.28
N GLU A 213 1.77 -21.52 2.47
CA GLU A 213 1.99 -22.12 3.79
C GLU A 213 3.01 -21.31 4.60
N ALA A 214 4.11 -20.89 3.97
CA ALA A 214 5.14 -20.06 4.62
C ALA A 214 4.62 -18.66 4.99
N LEU A 215 3.76 -18.03 4.17
CA LEU A 215 3.09 -16.78 4.55
C LEU A 215 2.25 -16.97 5.81
N ALA A 216 1.49 -18.05 5.88
CA ALA A 216 0.67 -18.35 7.05
C ALA A 216 1.51 -18.70 8.30
N GLU A 217 2.68 -19.34 8.12
CA GLU A 217 3.64 -19.55 9.21
C GLU A 217 4.26 -18.25 9.72
N ILE A 218 4.57 -17.31 8.81
CA ILE A 218 5.07 -15.99 9.19
C ILE A 218 4.02 -15.27 10.03
N TYR A 219 2.75 -15.30 9.61
CA TYR A 219 1.64 -14.76 10.40
C TYR A 219 1.62 -15.36 11.81
N ASP A 220 1.57 -16.68 11.92
CA ASP A 220 1.47 -17.39 13.19
C ASP A 220 2.60 -17.04 14.18
N LYS A 221 3.82 -16.86 13.65
CA LYS A 221 5.02 -16.54 14.44
C LYS A 221 5.11 -15.07 14.86
N THR A 222 4.49 -14.15 14.09
CA THR A 222 4.75 -12.71 14.23
C THR A 222 3.52 -11.87 14.49
N VAL A 223 2.31 -12.42 14.38
CA VAL A 223 1.08 -11.71 14.73
C VAL A 223 1.10 -11.32 16.20
N ASP A 224 0.63 -10.11 16.48
CA ASP A 224 0.56 -9.59 17.85
C ASP A 224 -0.78 -9.88 18.50
N ASP A 225 -1.86 -9.62 17.78
CA ASP A 225 -3.24 -9.89 18.19
C ASP A 225 -4.01 -10.51 17.02
N ARG A 226 -4.55 -11.72 17.25
CA ARG A 226 -5.28 -12.50 16.24
C ARG A 226 -6.64 -11.93 15.89
N GLY A 227 -7.19 -11.04 16.73
CA GLY A 227 -8.43 -10.33 16.51
C GLY A 227 -8.30 -9.09 15.61
N THR A 228 -7.08 -8.68 15.25
CA THR A 228 -6.88 -7.52 14.37
C THR A 228 -7.22 -7.83 12.91
N PRO A 229 -7.63 -6.82 12.12
CA PRO A 229 -7.92 -6.99 10.69
C PRO A 229 -6.72 -7.50 9.90
N ILE A 230 -7.01 -8.33 8.91
CA ILE A 230 -6.05 -8.94 7.99
C ILE A 230 -6.41 -8.54 6.56
N GLY A 231 -5.42 -8.16 5.77
CA GLY A 231 -5.55 -7.91 4.35
C GLY A 231 -4.99 -9.06 3.51
N ILE A 232 -5.71 -9.49 2.49
CA ILE A 232 -5.22 -10.38 1.45
C ILE A 232 -5.47 -9.70 0.10
N ALA A 233 -4.39 -9.44 -0.64
CA ALA A 233 -4.49 -8.94 -2.00
C ALA A 233 -3.98 -9.99 -2.99
N HIS A 234 -4.61 -10.04 -4.18
CA HIS A 234 -4.16 -10.95 -5.23
C HIS A 234 -4.22 -10.31 -6.61
N ALA A 235 -3.32 -10.70 -7.50
CA ALA A 235 -3.28 -10.29 -8.90
C ALA A 235 -3.83 -11.43 -9.77
N ASP A 236 -5.17 -11.51 -9.88
CA ASP A 236 -5.90 -12.56 -10.60
C ASP A 236 -5.53 -13.99 -10.14
N ALA A 237 -5.50 -14.18 -8.82
CA ALA A 237 -5.23 -15.46 -8.15
C ALA A 237 -6.22 -15.72 -6.99
N PRO A 238 -7.55 -15.64 -7.21
CA PRO A 238 -8.55 -15.72 -6.13
C PRO A 238 -8.54 -17.06 -5.40
N ALA A 239 -8.25 -18.17 -6.07
CA ALA A 239 -8.16 -19.49 -5.44
C ALA A 239 -6.98 -19.58 -4.46
N ASP A 240 -5.82 -19.02 -4.81
CA ASP A 240 -4.65 -18.94 -3.93
C ASP A 240 -4.90 -18.02 -2.73
N ALA A 241 -5.60 -16.90 -2.94
CA ALA A 241 -5.99 -15.99 -1.87
C ALA A 241 -6.95 -16.67 -0.88
N LEU A 242 -7.94 -17.39 -1.37
CA LEU A 242 -8.85 -18.18 -0.53
C LEU A 242 -8.13 -19.30 0.21
N HIS A 243 -7.18 -19.98 -0.45
CA HIS A 243 -6.35 -20.98 0.24
C HIS A 243 -5.53 -20.37 1.38
N LEU A 244 -4.92 -19.21 1.15
CA LEU A 244 -4.20 -18.49 2.20
C LEU A 244 -5.13 -18.12 3.37
N GLN A 245 -6.34 -17.62 3.10
CA GLN A 245 -7.34 -17.35 4.14
C GLN A 245 -7.60 -18.56 5.02
N ASN A 246 -7.83 -19.73 4.40
CA ASN A 246 -8.10 -20.96 5.15
C ASN A 246 -6.90 -21.33 6.02
N LEU A 247 -5.68 -21.25 5.49
CA LEU A 247 -4.45 -21.48 6.26
C LEU A 247 -4.31 -20.53 7.47
N LEU A 248 -4.74 -19.27 7.34
CA LEU A 248 -4.73 -18.30 8.45
C LEU A 248 -5.80 -18.65 9.49
N ARG A 249 -7.02 -19.01 9.08
CA ARG A 249 -8.10 -19.45 9.97
C ARG A 249 -7.71 -20.71 10.75
N ASP A 250 -7.09 -21.68 10.10
CA ASP A 250 -6.57 -22.90 10.75
C ASP A 250 -5.49 -22.60 11.80
N ARG A 251 -4.83 -21.44 11.70
CA ARG A 251 -3.85 -20.91 12.67
C ARG A 251 -4.45 -19.93 13.67
N GLY A 252 -5.77 -19.89 13.77
CA GLY A 252 -6.48 -19.10 14.77
C GLY A 252 -6.57 -17.61 14.46
N ALA A 253 -6.53 -17.18 13.20
CA ALA A 253 -6.87 -15.82 12.82
C ALA A 253 -8.36 -15.57 13.06
N GLU A 254 -8.71 -14.61 13.92
CA GLU A 254 -10.08 -14.27 14.32
C GLU A 254 -10.57 -12.98 13.66
N GLY A 255 -9.66 -12.03 13.38
CA GLY A 255 -9.96 -10.73 12.82
C GLY A 255 -10.67 -10.80 11.46
N GLU A 256 -11.32 -9.72 11.08
CA GLU A 256 -11.89 -9.56 9.74
C GLU A 256 -10.80 -9.75 8.68
N ILE A 257 -11.11 -10.48 7.58
CA ILE A 257 -10.20 -10.62 6.44
C ILE A 257 -10.78 -9.87 5.26
N ILE A 258 -10.07 -8.82 4.83
CA ILE A 258 -10.41 -8.03 3.66
C ILE A 258 -9.69 -8.62 2.44
N HIS A 259 -10.46 -9.02 1.43
CA HIS A 259 -9.94 -9.50 0.15
C HIS A 259 -10.06 -8.45 -0.93
N VAL A 260 -8.98 -8.23 -1.68
CA VAL A 260 -8.99 -7.34 -2.85
C VAL A 260 -8.22 -7.96 -4.02
N CYS A 261 -8.68 -7.68 -5.24
CA CYS A 261 -7.83 -7.76 -6.41
C CYS A 261 -6.90 -6.54 -6.39
N TYR A 262 -5.61 -6.73 -6.66
CA TYR A 262 -4.70 -5.59 -6.82
C TYR A 262 -5.23 -4.63 -7.87
N GLU A 263 -5.25 -3.35 -7.52
CA GLU A 263 -5.52 -2.28 -8.46
C GLU A 263 -4.40 -2.18 -9.52
N PRO A 264 -4.66 -1.54 -10.68
CA PRO A 264 -3.77 -1.66 -11.84
C PRO A 264 -2.36 -1.13 -11.61
N VAL A 265 -2.15 -0.10 -10.77
CA VAL A 265 -0.83 0.51 -10.59
C VAL A 265 0.09 -0.42 -9.80
N THR A 266 -0.32 -0.85 -8.60
CA THR A 266 0.46 -1.79 -7.79
C THR A 266 0.55 -3.15 -8.48
N GLY A 267 -0.57 -3.58 -9.09
CA GLY A 267 -0.67 -4.84 -9.82
C GLY A 267 0.29 -4.95 -11.00
N ALA A 268 0.52 -3.85 -11.74
CA ALA A 268 1.49 -3.82 -12.84
C ALA A 268 2.92 -4.15 -12.40
N HIS A 269 3.27 -3.78 -11.16
CA HIS A 269 4.61 -4.02 -10.61
C HIS A 269 4.76 -5.40 -9.98
N VAL A 270 3.74 -5.91 -9.29
CA VAL A 270 3.82 -7.25 -8.67
C VAL A 270 3.56 -8.37 -9.68
N GLY A 271 2.75 -8.12 -10.70
CA GLY A 271 2.44 -9.03 -11.80
C GLY A 271 1.36 -10.08 -11.48
N PRO A 272 0.81 -10.70 -12.53
CA PRO A 272 -0.21 -11.74 -12.41
C PRO A 272 0.23 -12.91 -11.52
N GLY A 273 -0.71 -13.49 -10.78
CA GLY A 273 -0.48 -14.63 -9.90
C GLY A 273 0.08 -14.25 -8.52
N THR A 274 0.34 -12.99 -8.25
CA THR A 274 0.80 -12.53 -6.93
C THR A 274 -0.28 -12.72 -5.87
N VAL A 275 0.15 -13.13 -4.67
CA VAL A 275 -0.68 -13.14 -3.46
C VAL A 275 0.09 -12.46 -2.33
N ALA A 276 -0.57 -11.56 -1.62
CA ALA A 276 0.00 -10.79 -0.52
C ALA A 276 -0.83 -10.91 0.75
N LEU A 277 -0.13 -10.81 1.88
CA LEU A 277 -0.66 -10.87 3.22
C LEU A 277 -0.22 -9.63 4.01
N PHE A 278 -1.19 -8.97 4.64
CA PHE A 278 -1.01 -7.78 5.44
C PHE A 278 -1.67 -7.99 6.81
N PHE A 279 -0.94 -7.72 7.88
CA PHE A 279 -1.46 -7.88 9.25
C PHE A 279 -0.62 -7.08 10.24
N TYR A 280 -1.12 -6.89 11.46
CA TYR A 280 -0.36 -6.25 12.51
C TYR A 280 0.40 -7.27 13.36
N GLY A 281 1.71 -7.08 13.43
CA GLY A 281 2.60 -7.84 14.29
C GLY A 281 3.20 -6.99 15.39
N LYS A 282 4.19 -7.52 16.09
CA LYS A 282 5.01 -6.72 17.01
C LYS A 282 5.70 -5.60 16.24
N ALA A 283 5.88 -4.45 16.90
CA ALA A 283 6.59 -3.33 16.30
C ALA A 283 8.01 -3.77 15.87
N TRP A 284 8.33 -3.55 14.62
CA TRP A 284 9.62 -3.93 14.01
C TRP A 284 10.26 -2.81 13.21
N ARG A 285 9.51 -1.72 12.97
CA ARG A 285 10.00 -0.47 12.40
C ARG A 285 10.05 0.58 13.48
N SER A 286 11.00 1.52 13.38
CA SER A 286 11.02 2.68 14.26
C SER A 286 9.75 3.53 14.04
N GLU A 287 9.11 3.94 15.13
CA GLU A 287 7.98 4.90 15.10
C GLU A 287 8.45 6.30 14.67
N THR A 288 9.73 6.58 14.84
CA THR A 288 10.42 7.78 14.34
C THR A 288 10.55 7.72 12.82
N GLY A 289 9.42 7.67 12.12
CA GLY A 289 9.31 8.12 10.76
C GLY A 289 9.45 9.64 10.74
N GLU A 290 10.48 10.18 11.40
CA GLU A 290 10.95 11.53 11.10
C GLU A 290 11.35 11.50 9.65
N ASN A 291 10.41 12.03 8.88
CA ASN A 291 10.57 12.53 7.53
C ASN A 291 11.93 12.23 6.94
N SER A 292 11.93 11.29 6.01
CA SER A 292 12.90 11.29 4.91
C SER A 292 12.82 12.60 4.08
N PHE A 293 11.99 13.53 4.48
CA PHE A 293 12.03 14.96 4.12
C PHE A 293 13.19 15.61 4.88
N GLY A 294 14.41 15.05 4.65
CA GLY A 294 15.63 15.54 5.24
C GLY A 294 15.67 17.05 5.11
N ILE A 295 15.75 17.68 6.25
CA ILE A 295 16.16 19.06 6.40
C ILE A 295 17.45 19.20 5.58
N PHE A 296 17.35 19.73 4.36
CA PHE A 296 18.47 20.40 3.73
C PHE A 296 18.76 21.64 4.59
N ARG A 297 19.48 21.44 5.70
CA ARG A 297 20.22 22.54 6.30
C ARG A 297 21.20 22.99 5.24
N GLN A 298 20.92 24.15 4.67
CA GLN A 298 21.91 24.92 3.93
C GLN A 298 23.17 24.96 4.80
N ARG A 299 24.23 24.28 4.35
CA ARG A 299 25.56 24.61 4.81
C ARG A 299 25.93 25.90 4.08
N GLY A 300 25.99 27.00 4.85
CA GLY A 300 26.63 28.25 4.49
C GLY A 300 28.11 28.06 4.16
#